data_cce397d460445b01ecf3b90d1ff4eeb8
#
_entry.id   cce397d460445b01ecf3b90d1ff4eeb8
#
_cell.length_a   1.000
_cell.length_b   1.000
_cell.length_c   1.000
_cell.angle_alpha   90.00
_cell.angle_beta   90.00
_cell.angle_gamma   90.00
#
_symmetry.space_group_name_H-M   'P 1'
#
loop_
_entity.id
_entity.type
_entity.pdbx_description
1 polymer ?
#
loop_
_entity_poly.entity_id
_entity_poly.type
_entity_poly.pdbx_seq_one_letter_code
_entity_poly.pdbx_strand_id
1 'polypeptide(L)'
;CNEVEWNYAHNPIPLHYKSYCRPIIAKDGDVTVGNKFIAPYDQPGVYERFETVKGEVEIAPGVSVYESFGHCPGHMTVVVETEEGPYFCVGDSVFVMGNIDAPQDMQNELHYDICPPGRYVDIVAAWETIRDTIRRCKEAGVDPHKHLLLSHDVILSAAVEKYADSHDSKLPVI
;
A
#
# COMPACT_ATOMS: atom_id res chain seq x y z
N CYS A 1 -1.20 -0.62 -11.63
CA CYS A 1 -0.93 -1.58 -10.55
C CYS A 1 0.31 -2.40 -10.87
N ASN A 2 0.85 -3.13 -9.88
CA ASN A 2 1.98 -4.05 -10.11
C ASN A 2 1.57 -5.24 -10.99
N GLU A 3 2.46 -5.65 -11.90
CA GLU A 3 2.22 -6.79 -12.79
C GLU A 3 2.00 -8.10 -12.02
N VAL A 4 2.73 -8.32 -10.94
CA VAL A 4 2.60 -9.52 -10.10
C VAL A 4 1.23 -9.56 -9.43
N GLU A 5 0.76 -8.42 -8.88
CA GLU A 5 -0.56 -8.32 -8.26
C GLU A 5 -1.68 -8.53 -9.28
N TRP A 6 -1.54 -7.96 -10.46
CA TRP A 6 -2.47 -8.15 -11.57
C TRP A 6 -2.60 -9.64 -11.93
N ASN A 7 -1.47 -10.29 -12.13
CA ASN A 7 -1.44 -11.72 -12.47
C ASN A 7 -1.97 -12.59 -11.32
N TYR A 8 -1.66 -12.23 -10.07
CA TYR A 8 -2.14 -12.92 -8.88
C TYR A 8 -3.67 -12.80 -8.75
N ALA A 9 -4.22 -11.61 -8.93
CA ALA A 9 -5.66 -11.36 -8.88
C ALA A 9 -6.43 -12.13 -9.98
N HIS A 10 -5.80 -12.38 -11.12
CA HIS A 10 -6.38 -13.11 -12.24
C HIS A 10 -6.04 -14.62 -12.24
N ASN A 11 -5.25 -15.09 -11.29
CA ASN A 11 -4.88 -16.50 -11.20
C ASN A 11 -6.13 -17.38 -10.94
N PRO A 12 -6.34 -18.48 -11.70
CA PRO A 12 -7.46 -19.37 -11.50
C PRO A 12 -7.37 -20.24 -10.22
N ILE A 13 -6.23 -20.25 -9.52
CA ILE A 13 -6.07 -21.04 -8.31
C ILE A 13 -6.98 -20.51 -7.19
N PRO A 14 -7.77 -21.38 -6.55
CA PRO A 14 -8.70 -20.99 -5.49
C PRO A 14 -7.96 -20.75 -4.17
N LEU A 15 -7.22 -19.67 -4.07
CA LEU A 15 -6.69 -19.20 -2.80
C LEU A 15 -7.79 -18.44 -2.06
N HIS A 16 -7.85 -18.57 -0.74
CA HIS A 16 -8.82 -17.83 0.08
C HIS A 16 -8.64 -16.30 0.00
N TYR A 17 -7.50 -15.83 -0.51
CA TYR A 17 -7.24 -14.43 -0.88
C TYR A 17 -7.99 -13.94 -2.11
N LYS A 18 -8.57 -14.81 -2.92
CA LYS A 18 -9.40 -14.38 -4.06
C LYS A 18 -10.55 -13.47 -3.66
N SER A 19 -11.06 -13.62 -2.44
CA SER A 19 -12.10 -12.74 -1.92
C SER A 19 -11.62 -11.31 -1.66
N TYR A 20 -10.32 -11.08 -1.58
CA TYR A 20 -9.72 -9.76 -1.39
C TYR A 20 -9.22 -9.13 -2.68
N CYS A 21 -8.69 -9.95 -3.56
CA CYS A 21 -7.96 -9.49 -4.73
C CYS A 21 -8.73 -9.64 -6.04
N ARG A 22 -9.81 -10.41 -6.04
CA ARG A 22 -10.60 -10.65 -7.24
C ARG A 22 -12.08 -10.35 -7.02
N PRO A 23 -12.66 -9.46 -7.81
CA PRO A 23 -14.09 -9.24 -7.80
C PRO A 23 -14.82 -10.52 -8.20
N ILE A 24 -15.88 -10.81 -7.46
CA ILE A 24 -16.85 -11.83 -7.88
C ILE A 24 -17.90 -11.11 -8.71
N ILE A 25 -17.91 -11.39 -10.00
CA ILE A 25 -18.92 -10.88 -10.92
C ILE A 25 -20.09 -11.84 -10.86
N ALA A 26 -21.24 -11.36 -10.44
CA ALA A 26 -22.48 -12.11 -10.55
C ALA A 26 -22.88 -12.25 -12.01
N LYS A 27 -23.64 -13.32 -12.35
CA LYS A 27 -24.05 -13.66 -13.73
C LYS A 27 -24.74 -12.53 -14.48
N ASP A 28 -25.30 -11.56 -13.77
CA ASP A 28 -26.11 -10.48 -14.33
C ASP A 28 -25.33 -9.14 -14.43
N GLY A 29 -24.02 -9.18 -14.31
CA GLY A 29 -23.17 -7.98 -14.33
C GLY A 29 -23.13 -7.22 -13.02
N ASP A 30 -23.87 -7.63 -12.00
CA ASP A 30 -23.75 -7.10 -10.65
C ASP A 30 -22.46 -7.55 -10.01
N VAL A 31 -21.73 -6.60 -9.46
CA VAL A 31 -20.48 -6.85 -8.78
C VAL A 31 -20.72 -6.91 -7.29
N THR A 32 -20.53 -8.09 -6.73
CA THR A 32 -20.53 -8.26 -5.29
C THR A 32 -19.24 -8.84 -4.80
N VAL A 33 -18.62 -8.19 -3.83
CA VAL A 33 -17.52 -8.73 -3.09
C VAL A 33 -17.89 -8.77 -1.65
N GLY A 34 -17.83 -9.94 -1.07
CA GLY A 34 -18.08 -10.14 0.34
C GLY A 34 -19.23 -9.28 0.84
N ASN A 35 -19.01 -8.02 0.96
CA ASN A 35 -19.96 -6.99 1.37
C ASN A 35 -20.24 -5.94 0.30
N LYS A 36 -20.22 -6.28 -0.98
CA LYS A 36 -20.83 -5.43 -2.04
C LYS A 36 -19.92 -4.65 -2.96
N PHE A 37 -18.61 -4.64 -2.90
CA PHE A 37 -17.93 -3.76 -3.83
C PHE A 37 -16.66 -4.32 -4.44
N ILE A 38 -16.66 -4.63 -5.72
CA ILE A 38 -15.43 -4.55 -6.49
C ILE A 38 -15.77 -4.21 -7.92
N ALA A 39 -15.01 -3.28 -8.50
CA ALA A 39 -15.08 -3.00 -9.91
C ALA A 39 -14.80 -4.27 -10.70
N PRO A 40 -15.64 -4.63 -11.67
CA PRO A 40 -15.46 -5.84 -12.45
C PRO A 40 -14.25 -5.67 -13.34
N TYR A 41 -13.13 -6.24 -12.95
CA TYR A 41 -11.93 -6.27 -13.80
C TYR A 41 -12.18 -6.99 -15.14
N ASP A 42 -13.15 -7.88 -15.17
CA ASP A 42 -13.48 -8.66 -16.37
C ASP A 42 -14.54 -7.99 -17.26
N GLN A 43 -14.93 -6.74 -17.01
CA GLN A 43 -15.81 -6.02 -17.91
C GLN A 43 -15.05 -5.42 -19.09
N PRO A 44 -15.63 -5.44 -20.29
CA PRO A 44 -15.05 -4.75 -21.45
C PRO A 44 -14.72 -3.28 -21.13
N GLY A 45 -13.53 -2.83 -21.50
CA GLY A 45 -13.05 -1.47 -21.27
C GLY A 45 -12.45 -1.22 -19.87
N VAL A 46 -12.48 -2.19 -18.96
CA VAL A 46 -11.80 -2.03 -17.64
C VAL A 46 -10.33 -2.41 -17.75
N TYR A 47 -10.00 -3.46 -18.48
CA TYR A 47 -8.62 -3.88 -18.67
C TYR A 47 -7.76 -2.80 -19.33
N GLU A 48 -8.33 -2.10 -20.29
CA GLU A 48 -7.63 -1.05 -21.04
C GLU A 48 -7.32 0.20 -20.19
N ARG A 49 -7.90 0.28 -18.98
CA ARG A 49 -7.65 1.36 -18.02
C ARG A 49 -6.50 1.04 -17.07
N PHE A 50 -6.05 -0.21 -17.03
CA PHE A 50 -4.96 -0.62 -16.17
C PHE A 50 -3.67 -0.68 -16.96
N GLU A 51 -2.70 0.07 -16.49
CA GLU A 51 -1.31 -0.09 -16.90
C GLU A 51 -0.58 -0.82 -15.78
N THR A 52 0.08 -1.93 -16.14
CA THR A 52 0.88 -2.70 -15.19
C THR A 52 2.31 -2.20 -15.21
N VAL A 53 2.92 -2.14 -14.03
CA VAL A 53 4.30 -1.70 -13.85
C VAL A 53 5.09 -2.76 -13.09
N LYS A 54 6.40 -2.73 -13.23
CA LYS A 54 7.33 -3.63 -12.56
C LYS A 54 8.55 -2.85 -12.08
N GLY A 55 9.04 -3.20 -10.91
CA GLY A 55 10.19 -2.52 -10.31
C GLY A 55 9.85 -1.12 -9.81
N GLU A 56 10.76 -0.19 -10.03
CA GLU A 56 10.60 1.22 -9.67
C GLU A 56 10.34 2.05 -10.92
N VAL A 57 9.24 2.81 -10.92
CA VAL A 57 8.75 3.55 -12.10
C VAL A 57 8.19 4.90 -11.69
N GLU A 58 8.58 5.96 -12.38
CA GLU A 58 7.89 7.24 -12.31
C GLU A 58 6.59 7.17 -13.12
N ILE A 59 5.45 7.37 -12.45
CA ILE A 59 4.10 7.25 -13.04
C ILE A 59 3.50 8.61 -13.40
N ALA A 60 4.00 9.67 -12.80
CA ALA A 60 3.70 11.07 -13.13
C ALA A 60 4.86 11.94 -12.64
N PRO A 61 5.01 13.18 -13.14
CA PRO A 61 6.07 14.07 -12.69
C PRO A 61 6.08 14.23 -11.17
N GLY A 62 7.18 13.81 -10.51
CA GLY A 62 7.33 13.83 -9.06
C GLY A 62 6.54 12.75 -8.31
N VAL A 63 5.97 11.77 -9.01
CA VAL A 63 5.28 10.63 -8.39
C VAL A 63 5.85 9.34 -8.95
N SER A 64 6.46 8.55 -8.10
CA SER A 64 6.99 7.24 -8.45
C SER A 64 6.38 6.13 -7.59
N VAL A 65 6.56 4.90 -8.03
CA VAL A 65 6.17 3.70 -7.31
C VAL A 65 7.34 2.73 -7.27
N TYR A 66 7.46 1.96 -6.20
CA TYR A 66 8.41 0.85 -6.13
C TYR A 66 7.78 -0.38 -5.47
N GLU A 67 8.31 -1.54 -5.78
CA GLU A 67 7.85 -2.80 -5.23
C GLU A 67 8.17 -2.90 -3.74
N SER A 68 7.15 -3.18 -2.92
CA SER A 68 7.21 -3.28 -1.47
C SER A 68 6.43 -4.51 -1.01
N PHE A 69 6.91 -5.68 -1.42
CA PHE A 69 6.26 -6.97 -1.23
C PHE A 69 6.16 -7.39 0.24
N GLY A 70 5.32 -8.37 0.51
CA GLY A 70 5.13 -8.97 1.82
C GLY A 70 3.68 -8.99 2.24
N HIS A 71 3.00 -7.84 2.29
CA HIS A 71 1.56 -7.79 2.58
C HIS A 71 0.77 -8.56 1.51
N CYS A 72 1.02 -8.28 0.26
CA CYS A 72 0.56 -9.07 -0.88
C CYS A 72 1.68 -9.21 -1.92
N PRO A 73 1.52 -10.13 -2.91
CA PRO A 73 2.59 -10.44 -3.86
C PRO A 73 3.01 -9.28 -4.76
N GLY A 74 2.14 -8.32 -4.99
CA GLY A 74 2.41 -7.17 -5.84
C GLY A 74 2.21 -5.82 -5.14
N HIS A 75 2.38 -5.78 -3.82
CA HIS A 75 2.29 -4.54 -3.07
C HIS A 75 3.30 -3.50 -3.56
N MET A 76 2.88 -2.25 -3.62
CA MET A 76 3.72 -1.13 -4.03
C MET A 76 3.59 0.04 -3.06
N THR A 77 4.69 0.72 -2.85
CA THR A 77 4.74 2.02 -2.16
C THR A 77 4.75 3.13 -3.21
N VAL A 78 3.97 4.17 -2.98
CA VAL A 78 3.98 5.39 -3.79
C VAL A 78 4.86 6.42 -3.12
N VAL A 79 5.74 7.05 -3.89
CA VAL A 79 6.61 8.15 -3.43
C VAL A 79 6.16 9.43 -4.12
N VAL A 80 5.97 10.47 -3.33
CA VAL A 80 5.58 11.80 -3.82
C VAL A 80 6.68 12.78 -3.45
N GLU A 81 7.32 13.36 -4.45
CA GLU A 81 8.32 14.41 -4.25
C GLU A 81 7.66 15.72 -3.84
N THR A 82 8.17 16.35 -2.81
CA THR A 82 7.71 17.65 -2.33
C THR A 82 8.88 18.58 -2.03
N GLU A 83 8.60 19.85 -1.74
CA GLU A 83 9.62 20.82 -1.33
C GLU A 83 10.30 20.46 0.00
N GLU A 84 9.62 19.66 0.84
CA GLU A 84 10.15 19.18 2.13
C GLU A 84 10.88 17.84 2.02
N GLY A 85 10.98 17.28 0.82
CA GLY A 85 11.50 15.95 0.52
C GLY A 85 10.41 14.95 0.18
N PRO A 86 10.77 13.71 -0.16
CA PRO A 86 9.82 12.68 -0.56
C PRO A 86 8.94 12.21 0.60
N TYR A 87 7.64 12.03 0.34
CA TYR A 87 6.70 11.34 1.19
C TYR A 87 6.42 9.94 0.63
N PHE A 88 6.36 8.96 1.52
CA PHE A 88 6.17 7.55 1.18
C PHE A 88 4.79 7.07 1.62
N CYS A 89 3.89 6.87 0.67
CA CYS A 89 2.58 6.26 0.92
C CYS A 89 2.75 4.74 0.95
N VAL A 90 2.98 4.20 2.12
CA VAL A 90 3.46 2.82 2.32
C VAL A 90 2.35 1.77 2.30
N GLY A 91 1.09 2.18 2.19
CA GLY A 91 -0.04 1.25 2.20
C GLY A 91 0.03 0.28 3.37
N ASP A 92 -0.26 -0.98 3.09
CA ASP A 92 -0.33 -2.02 4.11
C ASP A 92 1.02 -2.71 4.40
N SER A 93 2.12 -2.19 3.88
CA SER A 93 3.45 -2.63 4.32
C SER A 93 3.83 -2.12 5.70
N VAL A 94 3.28 -0.95 6.11
CA VAL A 94 3.43 -0.37 7.44
C VAL A 94 2.08 0.17 7.91
N PHE A 95 1.52 -0.41 8.97
CA PHE A 95 0.21 0.02 9.49
C PHE A 95 0.33 1.22 10.43
N VAL A 96 1.25 1.13 11.37
CA VAL A 96 1.45 2.10 12.45
C VAL A 96 2.93 2.30 12.73
N MET A 97 3.30 3.38 13.42
CA MET A 97 4.69 3.66 13.77
C MET A 97 5.37 2.51 14.54
N GLY A 98 4.63 1.77 15.36
CA GLY A 98 5.17 0.59 16.05
C GLY A 98 5.69 -0.52 15.13
N ASN A 99 5.40 -0.46 13.82
CA ASN A 99 5.98 -1.41 12.87
C ASN A 99 7.42 -1.04 12.50
N ILE A 100 7.78 0.23 12.52
CA ILE A 100 9.15 0.71 12.25
C ILE A 100 9.98 0.91 13.52
N ASP A 101 9.30 1.09 14.66
CA ASP A 101 9.90 1.14 15.98
C ASP A 101 9.29 0.04 16.82
N ALA A 102 9.90 -1.13 16.84
CA ALA A 102 9.41 -2.23 17.65
C ALA A 102 9.30 -1.81 19.12
N PRO A 103 8.27 -2.29 19.86
CA PRO A 103 8.13 -2.04 21.28
C PRO A 103 9.41 -2.39 22.07
N GLN A 104 9.69 -1.65 23.13
CA GLN A 104 10.96 -1.75 23.86
C GLN A 104 11.23 -3.15 24.44
N ASP A 105 10.18 -3.87 24.82
CA ASP A 105 10.27 -5.26 25.26
C ASP A 105 10.72 -6.19 24.12
N MET A 106 10.19 -6.02 22.91
CA MET A 106 10.63 -6.77 21.74
C MET A 106 12.08 -6.45 21.37
N GLN A 107 12.50 -5.18 21.48
CA GLN A 107 13.89 -4.80 21.25
C GLN A 107 14.84 -5.44 22.27
N ASN A 108 14.46 -5.42 23.54
CA ASN A 108 15.29 -5.91 24.63
C ASN A 108 15.36 -7.44 24.70
N GLU A 109 14.22 -8.12 24.53
CA GLU A 109 14.13 -9.57 24.71
C GLU A 109 14.38 -10.35 23.42
N LEU A 110 13.92 -9.83 22.28
CA LEU A 110 13.95 -10.52 21.00
C LEU A 110 14.96 -9.91 20.01
N HIS A 111 15.55 -8.78 20.35
CA HIS A 111 16.47 -8.02 19.50
C HIS A 111 15.87 -7.60 18.14
N TYR A 112 14.56 -7.36 18.10
CA TYR A 112 13.88 -6.85 16.92
C TYR A 112 13.80 -5.33 16.97
N ASP A 113 14.31 -4.68 15.93
CA ASP A 113 14.23 -3.22 15.74
C ASP A 113 12.95 -2.78 15.02
N ILE A 114 12.33 -3.70 14.29
CA ILE A 114 11.08 -3.51 13.53
C ILE A 114 10.12 -4.67 13.79
N CYS A 115 8.83 -4.43 13.57
CA CYS A 115 7.79 -5.44 13.72
C CYS A 115 6.80 -5.35 12.55
N PRO A 116 6.87 -6.25 11.55
CA PRO A 116 5.90 -6.24 10.46
C PRO A 116 4.46 -6.32 10.94
N PRO A 117 3.50 -5.69 10.22
CA PRO A 117 2.08 -5.85 10.51
C PRO A 117 1.66 -7.33 10.55
N GLY A 118 0.67 -7.67 11.36
CA GLY A 118 0.19 -9.04 11.51
C GLY A 118 -0.54 -9.63 10.28
N ARG A 119 -0.59 -8.89 9.17
CA ARG A 119 -1.19 -9.34 7.90
C ARG A 119 -0.16 -9.28 6.78
N TYR A 120 0.27 -10.44 6.34
CA TYR A 120 1.22 -10.61 5.25
C TYR A 120 1.02 -11.98 4.60
N VAL A 121 1.44 -12.11 3.35
CA VAL A 121 1.55 -13.40 2.64
C VAL A 121 2.98 -13.94 2.73
N ASP A 122 3.96 -13.06 2.92
CA ASP A 122 5.38 -13.40 3.08
C ASP A 122 6.00 -12.51 4.16
N ILE A 123 6.31 -13.12 5.31
CA ILE A 123 6.90 -12.40 6.46
C ILE A 123 8.31 -11.91 6.17
N VAL A 124 9.09 -12.66 5.41
CA VAL A 124 10.48 -12.29 5.09
C VAL A 124 10.47 -11.05 4.19
N ALA A 125 9.68 -11.09 3.13
CA ALA A 125 9.53 -9.96 2.24
C ALA A 125 8.95 -8.73 2.96
N ALA A 126 7.99 -8.92 3.88
CA ALA A 126 7.44 -7.81 4.69
C ALA A 126 8.52 -7.16 5.58
N TRP A 127 9.37 -7.97 6.18
CA TRP A 127 10.50 -7.49 6.98
C TRP A 127 11.51 -6.71 6.14
N GLU A 128 11.89 -7.25 5.00
CA GLU A 128 12.81 -6.60 4.06
C GLU A 128 12.25 -5.29 3.52
N THR A 129 10.95 -5.26 3.20
CA THR A 129 10.26 -4.05 2.72
C THR A 129 10.31 -2.92 3.75
N ILE A 130 10.06 -3.20 5.02
CA ILE A 130 10.13 -2.17 6.08
C ILE A 130 11.55 -1.61 6.18
N ARG A 131 12.55 -2.49 6.17
CA ARG A 131 13.96 -2.07 6.21
C ARG A 131 14.36 -1.24 4.99
N ASP A 132 13.92 -1.65 3.81
CA ASP A 132 14.19 -0.90 2.58
C ASP A 132 13.53 0.49 2.62
N THR A 133 12.28 0.57 3.09
CA THR A 133 11.57 1.84 3.23
C THR A 133 12.28 2.80 4.19
N ILE A 134 12.72 2.30 5.36
CA ILE A 134 13.52 3.10 6.32
C ILE A 134 14.84 3.54 5.70
N ARG A 135 15.52 2.65 4.98
CA ARG A 135 16.77 2.96 4.27
C ARG A 135 16.56 4.07 3.24
N ARG A 136 15.48 3.98 2.42
CA ARG A 136 15.14 5.01 1.43
C ARG A 136 14.88 6.37 2.06
N CYS A 137 14.18 6.43 3.17
CA CYS A 137 14.00 7.68 3.93
C CYS A 137 15.35 8.27 4.36
N LYS A 138 16.25 7.45 4.89
CA LYS A 138 17.59 7.88 5.31
C LYS A 138 18.44 8.37 4.14
N GLU A 139 18.41 7.68 3.01
CA GLU A 139 19.13 8.06 1.79
C GLU A 139 18.60 9.38 1.20
N ALA A 140 17.30 9.60 1.31
CA ALA A 140 16.67 10.87 0.94
C ALA A 140 16.90 11.99 1.97
N GLY A 141 17.52 11.70 3.13
CA GLY A 141 17.75 12.68 4.19
C GLY A 141 16.52 13.08 4.97
N VAL A 142 15.46 12.27 4.95
CA VAL A 142 14.18 12.54 5.63
C VAL A 142 13.95 11.61 6.82
N ASP A 143 13.18 12.11 7.79
CA ASP A 143 12.80 11.36 8.99
C ASP A 143 11.61 10.44 8.69
N PRO A 144 11.74 9.10 8.84
CA PRO A 144 10.63 8.17 8.60
C PRO A 144 9.36 8.52 9.38
N HIS A 145 9.48 9.03 10.62
CA HIS A 145 8.33 9.37 11.45
C HIS A 145 7.50 10.55 10.93
N LYS A 146 8.05 11.31 10.01
CA LYS A 146 7.38 12.47 9.41
C LYS A 146 6.99 12.24 7.96
N HIS A 147 7.71 11.36 7.28
CA HIS A 147 7.59 11.18 5.82
C HIS A 147 6.93 9.87 5.41
N LEU A 148 6.60 8.97 6.36
CA LEU A 148 5.78 7.80 6.08
C LEU A 148 4.30 8.12 6.28
N LEU A 149 3.49 7.93 5.24
CA LEU A 149 2.03 8.02 5.32
C LEU A 149 1.47 6.62 5.54
N LEU A 150 1.04 6.39 6.77
CA LEU A 150 0.63 5.08 7.27
C LEU A 150 -0.85 4.83 7.03
N SER A 151 -1.21 3.63 6.57
CA SER A 151 -2.58 3.29 6.18
C SER A 151 -3.56 3.13 7.36
N HIS A 152 -3.07 2.74 8.53
CA HIS A 152 -3.88 2.44 9.71
C HIS A 152 -3.58 3.36 10.91
N ASP A 153 -2.90 4.47 10.67
CA ASP A 153 -2.62 5.46 11.74
C ASP A 153 -3.85 6.35 11.93
N VAL A 154 -4.52 6.17 13.07
CA VAL A 154 -5.75 6.91 13.41
C VAL A 154 -5.47 8.40 13.66
N ILE A 155 -4.27 8.76 14.08
CA ILE A 155 -3.88 10.15 14.32
C ILE A 155 -3.73 10.88 12.99
N LEU A 156 -3.03 10.25 12.05
CA LEU A 156 -2.87 10.76 10.69
C LEU A 156 -4.23 10.88 9.99
N SER A 157 -5.06 9.83 10.07
CA SER A 157 -6.41 9.84 9.48
C SER A 157 -7.26 10.99 10.01
N ALA A 158 -7.29 11.19 11.33
CA ALA A 158 -8.02 12.29 11.96
C ALA A 158 -7.48 13.68 11.55
N ALA A 159 -6.16 13.80 11.38
CA ALA A 159 -5.55 15.04 10.91
C ALA A 159 -5.94 15.37 9.47
N VAL A 160 -5.95 14.36 8.59
CA VAL A 160 -6.35 14.49 7.17
C VAL A 160 -7.83 14.88 7.07
N GLU A 161 -8.72 14.21 7.82
CA GLU A 161 -10.15 14.55 7.87
C GLU A 161 -10.37 16.00 8.30
N LYS A 162 -9.73 16.40 9.39
CA LYS A 162 -9.81 17.78 9.88
C LYS A 162 -9.29 18.81 8.87
N TYR A 163 -8.23 18.49 8.16
CA TYR A 163 -7.69 19.36 7.11
C TYR A 163 -8.68 19.47 5.94
N ALA A 164 -9.21 18.35 5.47
CA ALA A 164 -10.19 18.31 4.38
C ALA A 164 -11.43 19.15 4.71
N ASP A 165 -11.97 18.98 5.92
CA ASP A 165 -13.15 19.75 6.41
C ASP A 165 -12.86 21.26 6.46
N SER A 166 -11.63 21.64 6.83
CA SER A 166 -11.27 23.06 6.99
C SER A 166 -11.00 23.77 5.66
N HIS A 167 -10.70 23.03 4.59
CA HIS A 167 -10.27 23.60 3.31
C HIS A 167 -11.32 23.49 2.20
N ASP A 168 -12.54 23.00 2.50
CA ASP A 168 -13.63 22.81 1.51
C ASP A 168 -13.08 22.23 0.19
N SER A 169 -12.15 21.28 0.31
CA SER A 169 -11.44 20.71 -0.82
C SER A 169 -12.37 19.79 -1.59
N LYS A 170 -13.06 20.36 -2.57
CA LYS A 170 -13.61 19.57 -3.66
C LYS A 170 -12.42 18.94 -4.39
N LEU A 171 -12.07 17.72 -3.98
CA LEU A 171 -11.15 16.93 -4.78
C LEU A 171 -11.72 16.87 -6.20
N PRO A 172 -10.94 17.23 -7.23
CA PRO A 172 -11.41 17.07 -8.59
C PRO A 172 -11.77 15.60 -8.79
N VAL A 173 -13.00 15.36 -9.19
CA VAL A 173 -13.43 14.02 -9.63
C VAL A 173 -12.67 13.77 -10.94
N ILE A 174 -11.68 12.89 -10.87
CA ILE A 174 -10.92 12.42 -12.04
C ILE A 174 -11.78 11.43 -12.80
#